data_1a5415f4336caf16dbe535f3bc894455
#
_entry.id   1a5415f4336caf16dbe535f3bc894455
#
_cell.length_a   1.000
_cell.length_b   1.000
_cell.length_c   1.000
_cell.angle_alpha   90.00
_cell.angle_beta   90.00
_cell.angle_gamma   90.00
#
_symmetry.space_group_name_H-M   'P 1'
#
loop_
_entity.id
_entity.type
_entity.pdbx_description
1 polymer ?
#
loop_
_entity_poly.entity_id
_entity_poly.type
_entity_poly.pdbx_seq_one_letter_code
_entity_poly.pdbx_strand_id
1 'polypeptide(L)'
;MKILKLFIVFLIMIGQGYWVSSLAENYRNQVFTPLINSAQVYLNSNQLDLPIMEINSSDVITVSFDWLSLEYAHLAYRIEHCNWDWTPADLNEMDYMQGINEVTIENYYTSSNTTTDYTNYSFTLPNDNVQLLLSGNYVVKIFNTDEPEKILMTHCFSIEEPKISLYGEVSGKSIYGVNSLYQRLMFEIIFDDGFSAISDELKVVIRQNDRRDNEVKNISPTYILPNSLKYEDERLLNFEGGVEYKKLDFSHRFRYSGEIERISFHHPYYHVEVFPGKAEIGKGYEYDVDVNGKRKINAQDVWSNAEIDYSIVHFTYPLEEPWLDGAIYVIGGFNGNYLDATNKMTYNFERKQYELALLLKNGGYNYQYLFLPAGNTKGTLVRTMGSHWETENEYQIYVYYRNIGGYYDQLIGFYQISSVQ
;
A
#
# COMPACT_ATOMS: atom_id res chain seq x y z
N MET A 1 -60.74 -15.46 -8.62
CA MET A 1 -60.26 -14.16 -8.09
C MET A 1 -58.91 -14.24 -7.31
N LYS A 2 -58.28 -15.40 -7.13
CA LYS A 2 -56.96 -15.55 -6.48
C LYS A 2 -55.76 -15.66 -7.45
N ILE A 3 -55.99 -15.94 -8.71
CA ILE A 3 -54.95 -16.12 -9.73
C ILE A 3 -54.47 -14.78 -10.34
N LEU A 4 -55.32 -13.76 -10.33
CA LEU A 4 -55.02 -12.42 -10.89
C LEU A 4 -54.12 -11.55 -9.97
N LYS A 5 -54.04 -11.87 -8.68
CA LYS A 5 -53.14 -11.16 -7.73
C LYS A 5 -51.69 -11.63 -7.75
N LEU A 6 -51.43 -12.82 -8.26
CA LEU A 6 -50.06 -13.36 -8.34
C LEU A 6 -49.30 -12.83 -9.58
N PHE A 7 -49.99 -12.42 -10.62
CA PHE A 7 -49.36 -11.88 -11.84
C PHE A 7 -48.96 -10.41 -11.72
N ILE A 8 -49.60 -9.64 -10.85
CA ILE A 8 -49.27 -8.21 -10.63
C ILE A 8 -48.02 -8.06 -9.74
N VAL A 9 -47.73 -9.00 -8.85
CA VAL A 9 -46.52 -8.98 -8.01
C VAL A 9 -45.25 -9.38 -8.81
N PHE A 10 -45.43 -10.19 -9.87
CA PHE A 10 -44.29 -10.59 -10.73
C PHE A 10 -43.87 -9.53 -11.76
N LEU A 11 -44.79 -8.61 -12.13
CA LEU A 11 -44.52 -7.54 -13.09
C LEU A 11 -43.88 -6.29 -12.47
N ILE A 12 -43.89 -6.15 -11.14
CA ILE A 12 -43.26 -5.03 -10.44
C ILE A 12 -41.77 -5.30 -10.11
N MET A 13 -41.30 -6.55 -10.18
CA MET A 13 -39.91 -6.90 -9.96
C MET A 13 -39.00 -6.79 -11.20
N ILE A 14 -39.54 -6.49 -12.37
CA ILE A 14 -38.72 -6.35 -13.61
C ILE A 14 -38.34 -4.90 -13.90
N GLY A 15 -38.85 -3.94 -13.11
CA GLY A 15 -38.70 -2.49 -13.35
C GLY A 15 -37.63 -1.77 -12.53
N GLN A 16 -36.91 -2.43 -11.62
CA GLN A 16 -35.73 -1.83 -10.97
C GLN A 16 -34.47 -2.23 -11.73
N GLY A 17 -34.25 -1.57 -12.87
CA GLY A 17 -32.93 -1.46 -13.43
C GLY A 17 -32.04 -0.86 -12.33
N TYR A 18 -31.17 -1.68 -11.74
CA TYR A 18 -30.04 -1.17 -10.97
C TYR A 18 -29.22 -0.34 -11.94
N TRP A 19 -29.43 0.96 -11.91
CA TRP A 19 -28.41 1.90 -12.32
C TRP A 19 -27.28 1.73 -11.30
N VAL A 20 -26.40 0.76 -11.52
CA VAL A 20 -25.07 0.81 -10.96
C VAL A 20 -24.44 2.04 -11.60
N SER A 21 -24.55 3.17 -10.91
CA SER A 21 -23.63 4.27 -11.16
C SER A 21 -22.26 3.66 -10.91
N SER A 22 -21.51 3.40 -11.97
CA SER A 22 -20.08 3.18 -11.91
C SER A 22 -19.51 4.46 -11.31
N LEU A 23 -19.44 4.53 -9.98
CA LEU A 23 -18.49 5.41 -9.32
C LEU A 23 -17.15 4.97 -9.90
N ALA A 24 -16.45 5.87 -10.55
CA ALA A 24 -15.12 5.60 -11.06
C ALA A 24 -14.30 5.03 -9.89
N GLU A 25 -14.02 3.74 -9.94
CA GLU A 25 -13.34 3.04 -8.85
C GLU A 25 -11.89 3.47 -8.89
N ASN A 26 -11.41 4.10 -7.82
CA ASN A 26 -10.02 4.49 -7.71
C ASN A 26 -9.19 3.22 -7.56
N TYR A 27 -8.22 3.01 -8.44
CA TYR A 27 -7.36 1.84 -8.37
C TYR A 27 -6.47 1.88 -7.13
N ARG A 28 -6.18 0.69 -6.63
CA ARG A 28 -5.28 0.47 -5.51
C ARG A 28 -4.60 -0.91 -5.64
N ASN A 29 -3.57 -1.15 -4.85
CA ASN A 29 -3.03 -2.49 -4.72
C ASN A 29 -4.08 -3.39 -4.06
N GLN A 30 -4.57 -4.38 -4.79
CA GLN A 30 -5.64 -5.27 -4.34
C GLN A 30 -5.57 -6.63 -5.01
N VAL A 31 -5.81 -7.68 -4.23
CA VAL A 31 -5.97 -9.05 -4.70
C VAL A 31 -7.44 -9.44 -4.58
N PHE A 32 -8.03 -9.98 -5.66
CA PHE A 32 -9.45 -10.34 -5.74
C PHE A 32 -9.69 -11.85 -5.68
N THR A 33 -8.63 -12.66 -5.56
CA THR A 33 -8.71 -14.12 -5.48
C THR A 33 -7.85 -14.66 -4.34
N PRO A 34 -8.29 -15.67 -3.58
CA PRO A 34 -7.45 -16.29 -2.56
C PRO A 34 -6.28 -17.11 -3.14
N LEU A 35 -6.24 -17.32 -4.45
CA LEU A 35 -5.15 -18.03 -5.12
C LEU A 35 -3.90 -17.18 -5.35
N ILE A 36 -3.98 -15.86 -5.21
CA ILE A 36 -2.81 -14.98 -5.31
C ILE A 36 -2.38 -14.55 -3.91
N ASN A 37 -1.08 -14.70 -3.63
CA ASN A 37 -0.46 -14.25 -2.40
C ASN A 37 0.89 -13.59 -2.69
N SER A 38 1.50 -12.97 -1.67
CA SER A 38 2.83 -12.36 -1.70
C SER A 38 3.06 -11.37 -2.85
N ALA A 39 1.97 -10.77 -3.35
CA ALA A 39 2.02 -9.82 -4.44
C ALA A 39 2.81 -8.56 -4.05
N GLN A 40 3.80 -8.18 -4.87
CA GLN A 40 4.71 -7.05 -4.67
C GLN A 40 4.90 -6.27 -5.96
N VAL A 41 5.13 -4.97 -5.81
CA VAL A 41 5.61 -4.07 -6.86
C VAL A 41 6.70 -3.18 -6.26
N TYR A 42 7.84 -3.07 -6.92
CA TYR A 42 9.00 -2.35 -6.41
C TYR A 42 9.93 -1.90 -7.53
N LEU A 43 10.82 -0.97 -7.22
CA LEU A 43 11.79 -0.44 -8.18
C LEU A 43 12.99 -1.41 -8.31
N ASN A 44 13.34 -1.73 -9.54
CA ASN A 44 14.48 -2.60 -9.87
C ASN A 44 14.38 -3.97 -9.17
N SER A 45 15.38 -4.31 -8.35
CA SER A 45 15.45 -5.54 -7.57
C SER A 45 15.29 -5.32 -6.06
N ASN A 46 15.06 -4.09 -5.61
CA ASN A 46 14.97 -3.75 -4.20
C ASN A 46 13.52 -3.73 -3.72
N GLN A 47 13.11 -4.76 -3.01
CA GLN A 47 11.74 -4.89 -2.46
C GLN A 47 11.37 -3.81 -1.43
N LEU A 48 12.33 -3.00 -0.97
CA LEU A 48 12.10 -1.92 -0.01
C LEU A 48 11.89 -0.56 -0.69
N ASP A 49 12.18 -0.44 -1.98
CA ASP A 49 11.99 0.79 -2.72
C ASP A 49 10.54 0.94 -3.19
N LEU A 50 10.06 2.18 -3.15
CA LEU A 50 8.76 2.50 -3.70
C LEU A 50 8.75 2.29 -5.22
N PRO A 51 7.63 1.85 -5.80
CA PRO A 51 7.52 1.60 -7.24
C PRO A 51 7.35 2.90 -8.02
N ILE A 52 8.38 3.73 -7.98
CA ILE A 52 8.43 5.01 -8.68
C ILE A 52 9.72 5.03 -9.49
N MET A 53 9.62 5.21 -10.78
CA MET A 53 10.78 5.35 -11.68
C MET A 53 10.75 6.68 -12.39
N GLU A 54 11.91 7.18 -12.81
CA GLU A 54 12.01 8.36 -13.66
C GLU A 54 11.78 7.98 -15.13
N ILE A 55 11.04 8.83 -15.85
CA ILE A 55 10.78 8.61 -17.26
C ILE A 55 12.10 8.59 -18.08
N ASN A 56 12.19 7.70 -19.04
CA ASN A 56 13.38 7.48 -19.87
C ASN A 56 14.65 7.08 -19.10
N SER A 57 14.56 6.72 -17.81
CA SER A 57 15.67 6.12 -17.09
C SER A 57 15.91 4.66 -17.51
N SER A 58 16.95 4.06 -17.00
CA SER A 58 17.19 2.60 -17.13
C SER A 58 16.51 1.77 -16.05
N ASP A 59 15.75 2.41 -15.17
CA ASP A 59 15.02 1.74 -14.11
C ASP A 59 13.86 0.90 -14.62
N VAL A 60 13.49 -0.11 -13.86
CA VAL A 60 12.36 -0.97 -14.17
C VAL A 60 11.47 -1.17 -12.92
N ILE A 61 10.19 -1.20 -13.14
CA ILE A 61 9.23 -1.62 -12.12
C ILE A 61 9.10 -3.14 -12.18
N THR A 62 9.41 -3.83 -11.09
CA THR A 62 9.25 -5.28 -10.96
C THR A 62 7.91 -5.59 -10.30
N VAL A 63 7.12 -6.43 -10.95
CA VAL A 63 5.89 -7.01 -10.40
C VAL A 63 6.13 -8.50 -10.15
N SER A 64 5.84 -8.98 -8.95
CA SER A 64 5.99 -10.39 -8.57
C SER A 64 4.87 -10.83 -7.65
N PHE A 65 4.36 -12.04 -7.85
CA PHE A 65 3.32 -12.64 -7.01
C PHE A 65 3.35 -14.17 -7.10
N ASP A 66 2.75 -14.83 -6.13
CA ASP A 66 2.60 -16.28 -6.11
C ASP A 66 1.15 -16.67 -6.42
N TRP A 67 1.01 -17.63 -7.32
CA TRP A 67 -0.21 -18.39 -7.55
C TRP A 67 -0.17 -19.66 -6.69
N LEU A 68 -1.06 -19.79 -5.73
CA LEU A 68 -1.06 -20.89 -4.74
C LEU A 68 -1.51 -22.22 -5.35
N SER A 69 -0.80 -22.69 -6.37
CA SER A 69 -0.94 -23.96 -7.04
C SER A 69 0.32 -24.29 -7.84
N LEU A 70 0.62 -25.56 -8.01
CA LEU A 70 1.64 -26.03 -8.96
C LEU A 70 1.10 -26.13 -10.40
N GLU A 71 -0.21 -26.06 -10.58
CA GLU A 71 -0.80 -26.02 -11.92
C GLU A 71 -0.50 -24.69 -12.59
N TYR A 72 0.01 -24.74 -13.81
CA TYR A 72 0.28 -23.54 -14.59
C TYR A 72 -1.04 -22.82 -14.89
N ALA A 73 -1.06 -21.53 -14.56
CA ALA A 73 -2.17 -20.64 -14.88
C ALA A 73 -1.78 -19.74 -16.06
N HIS A 74 -2.62 -19.67 -17.09
CA HIS A 74 -2.42 -18.78 -18.23
C HIS A 74 -2.70 -17.34 -17.83
N LEU A 75 -1.74 -16.71 -17.13
CA LEU A 75 -1.87 -15.34 -16.63
C LEU A 75 -1.28 -14.33 -17.59
N ALA A 76 -1.98 -13.22 -17.74
CA ALA A 76 -1.55 -12.07 -18.51
C ALA A 76 -1.73 -10.78 -17.72
N TYR A 77 -1.10 -9.72 -18.18
CA TYR A 77 -1.28 -8.38 -17.63
C TYR A 77 -1.70 -7.39 -18.71
N ARG A 78 -2.42 -6.34 -18.27
CA ARG A 78 -2.65 -5.11 -19.02
C ARG A 78 -2.36 -3.91 -18.13
N ILE A 79 -2.06 -2.77 -18.75
CA ILE A 79 -1.66 -1.54 -18.08
C ILE A 79 -2.65 -0.44 -18.45
N GLU A 80 -2.97 0.41 -17.49
CA GLU A 80 -3.80 1.58 -17.70
C GLU A 80 -3.20 2.80 -17.00
N HIS A 81 -3.21 3.96 -17.68
CA HIS A 81 -2.77 5.21 -17.10
C HIS A 81 -3.86 5.80 -16.21
N CYS A 82 -3.47 6.36 -15.05
CA CYS A 82 -4.36 6.91 -14.05
C CYS A 82 -4.04 8.37 -13.72
N ASN A 83 -5.06 9.09 -13.28
CA ASN A 83 -4.94 10.42 -12.72
C ASN A 83 -4.26 10.40 -11.34
N TRP A 84 -3.99 11.57 -10.77
CA TRP A 84 -3.37 11.75 -9.46
C TRP A 84 -4.10 11.02 -8.31
N ASP A 85 -5.42 10.86 -8.44
CA ASP A 85 -6.30 10.19 -7.46
C ASP A 85 -6.56 8.71 -7.77
N TRP A 86 -5.82 8.16 -8.75
CA TRP A 86 -5.92 6.78 -9.22
C TRP A 86 -7.20 6.44 -9.98
N THR A 87 -7.98 7.43 -10.40
CA THR A 87 -9.04 7.22 -11.39
C THR A 87 -8.44 6.99 -12.77
N PRO A 88 -9.07 6.20 -13.66
CA PRO A 88 -8.62 6.08 -15.04
C PRO A 88 -8.44 7.45 -15.71
N ALA A 89 -7.35 7.64 -16.44
CA ALA A 89 -7.16 8.83 -17.27
C ALA A 89 -7.98 8.74 -18.57
N ASP A 90 -8.41 9.89 -19.10
CA ASP A 90 -9.13 9.95 -20.38
C ASP A 90 -8.13 9.96 -21.55
N LEU A 91 -7.40 8.86 -21.70
CA LEU A 91 -6.35 8.64 -22.70
C LEU A 91 -6.61 7.35 -23.46
N ASN A 92 -6.23 7.32 -24.75
CA ASN A 92 -6.15 6.07 -25.49
C ASN A 92 -4.83 5.35 -25.17
N GLU A 93 -4.78 4.01 -25.33
CA GLU A 93 -3.58 3.23 -25.05
C GLU A 93 -2.32 3.74 -25.79
N MET A 94 -2.47 4.15 -27.05
CA MET A 94 -1.37 4.68 -27.87
C MET A 94 -0.81 6.03 -27.35
N ASP A 95 -1.55 6.73 -26.49
CA ASP A 95 -1.10 8.01 -25.94
C ASP A 95 -0.06 7.80 -24.83
N TYR A 96 -0.20 6.74 -24.02
CA TYR A 96 0.65 6.51 -22.86
C TYR A 96 1.60 5.31 -22.98
N MET A 97 1.40 4.44 -23.99
CA MET A 97 2.28 3.28 -24.17
C MET A 97 2.50 2.94 -25.65
N GLN A 98 3.63 2.30 -25.93
CA GLN A 98 3.94 1.68 -27.21
C GLN A 98 4.12 0.17 -27.01
N GLY A 99 3.51 -0.64 -27.90
CA GLY A 99 3.61 -2.08 -27.86
C GLY A 99 2.24 -2.75 -27.71
N ILE A 100 2.19 -3.85 -26.97
CA ILE A 100 1.00 -4.70 -26.78
C ILE A 100 0.50 -4.56 -25.37
N ASN A 101 -0.78 -4.27 -25.17
CA ASN A 101 -1.38 -4.08 -23.84
C ASN A 101 -2.10 -5.32 -23.30
N GLU A 102 -1.80 -6.50 -23.81
CA GLU A 102 -2.22 -7.78 -23.22
C GLU A 102 -1.05 -8.76 -23.39
N VAL A 103 -0.22 -8.87 -22.36
CA VAL A 103 1.01 -9.64 -22.42
C VAL A 103 0.93 -10.83 -21.49
N THR A 104 1.13 -12.04 -22.02
CA THR A 104 1.24 -13.27 -21.22
C THR A 104 2.50 -13.23 -20.35
N ILE A 105 2.39 -13.67 -19.09
CA ILE A 105 3.51 -13.72 -18.16
C ILE A 105 4.22 -15.06 -18.35
N GLU A 106 5.38 -15.03 -19.01
CA GLU A 106 6.18 -16.22 -19.32
C GLU A 106 7.25 -16.54 -18.29
N ASN A 107 7.64 -15.56 -17.47
CA ASN A 107 8.65 -15.78 -16.43
C ASN A 107 7.99 -16.27 -15.14
N TYR A 108 8.13 -17.56 -14.90
CA TYR A 108 7.62 -18.22 -13.70
C TYR A 108 8.52 -19.36 -13.24
N TYR A 109 8.40 -19.72 -11.96
CA TYR A 109 8.98 -20.95 -11.40
C TYR A 109 8.02 -21.55 -10.36
N THR A 110 8.05 -22.88 -10.25
CA THR A 110 7.25 -23.61 -9.24
C THR A 110 8.03 -23.78 -7.96
N SER A 111 7.32 -23.77 -6.83
CA SER A 111 7.90 -24.07 -5.53
C SER A 111 8.41 -25.50 -5.42
N SER A 112 9.42 -25.70 -4.59
CA SER A 112 10.01 -26.99 -4.27
C SER A 112 10.40 -27.05 -2.80
N ASN A 113 10.24 -28.20 -2.16
CA ASN A 113 10.54 -28.40 -0.74
C ASN A 113 9.79 -27.47 0.22
N THR A 114 8.60 -27.04 -0.16
CA THR A 114 7.73 -26.14 0.64
C THR A 114 6.52 -26.89 1.18
N THR A 115 5.93 -26.36 2.27
CA THR A 115 4.67 -26.88 2.81
C THR A 115 3.46 -26.34 2.06
N THR A 116 3.61 -25.18 1.43
CA THR A 116 2.62 -24.55 0.56
C THR A 116 3.09 -24.63 -0.88
N ASP A 117 2.30 -25.26 -1.73
CA ASP A 117 2.56 -25.32 -3.15
C ASP A 117 2.21 -23.98 -3.82
N TYR A 118 3.12 -23.45 -4.65
CA TYR A 118 2.86 -22.23 -5.42
C TYR A 118 3.67 -22.20 -6.71
N THR A 119 3.21 -21.38 -7.65
CA THR A 119 3.97 -20.93 -8.83
C THR A 119 4.18 -19.43 -8.71
N ASN A 120 5.43 -18.98 -8.67
CA ASN A 120 5.76 -17.55 -8.69
C ASN A 120 5.76 -17.05 -10.14
N TYR A 121 5.09 -15.94 -10.36
CA TYR A 121 5.08 -15.17 -11.61
C TYR A 121 5.75 -13.83 -11.40
N SER A 122 6.57 -13.39 -12.37
CA SER A 122 7.19 -12.07 -12.30
C SER A 122 7.44 -11.48 -13.68
N PHE A 123 7.45 -10.16 -13.76
CA PHE A 123 7.83 -9.42 -14.97
C PHE A 123 8.29 -8.02 -14.59
N THR A 124 8.92 -7.33 -15.54
CA THR A 124 9.39 -5.95 -15.39
C THR A 124 8.71 -5.03 -16.40
N LEU A 125 8.59 -3.77 -16.05
CA LEU A 125 8.09 -2.70 -16.90
C LEU A 125 9.06 -1.50 -16.85
N PRO A 126 9.46 -0.90 -17.99
CA PRO A 126 9.18 -1.35 -19.35
C PRO A 126 9.89 -2.67 -19.70
N ASN A 127 9.49 -3.28 -20.82
CA ASN A 127 10.11 -4.49 -21.37
C ASN A 127 10.02 -4.49 -22.92
N ASP A 128 10.42 -5.58 -23.56
CA ASP A 128 10.43 -5.69 -25.02
C ASP A 128 9.02 -5.56 -25.66
N ASN A 129 7.97 -5.88 -24.90
CA ASN A 129 6.59 -5.81 -25.37
C ASN A 129 5.90 -4.47 -25.05
N VAL A 130 6.38 -3.74 -24.04
CA VAL A 130 5.71 -2.55 -23.50
C VAL A 130 6.74 -1.46 -23.20
N GLN A 131 6.57 -0.29 -23.85
CA GLN A 131 7.28 0.94 -23.51
C GLN A 131 6.27 1.96 -22.97
N LEU A 132 6.61 2.65 -21.87
CA LEU A 132 5.76 3.66 -21.23
C LEU A 132 6.21 5.05 -21.68
N LEU A 133 5.28 5.87 -22.16
CA LEU A 133 5.57 7.12 -22.85
C LEU A 133 5.31 8.37 -22.01
N LEU A 134 4.45 8.29 -21.00
CA LEU A 134 4.03 9.43 -20.19
C LEU A 134 4.41 9.25 -18.73
N SER A 135 4.62 10.36 -18.04
CA SER A 135 4.68 10.40 -16.57
C SER A 135 3.28 10.36 -15.96
N GLY A 136 3.19 10.01 -14.69
CA GLY A 136 1.93 9.89 -13.94
C GLY A 136 1.78 8.54 -13.26
N ASN A 137 0.56 8.21 -12.91
CA ASN A 137 0.22 6.96 -12.23
C ASN A 137 -0.19 5.88 -13.23
N TYR A 138 0.12 4.65 -12.90
CA TYR A 138 -0.23 3.48 -13.70
C TYR A 138 -0.74 2.34 -12.82
N VAL A 139 -1.71 1.61 -13.33
CA VAL A 139 -2.18 0.35 -12.74
C VAL A 139 -1.87 -0.81 -13.67
N VAL A 140 -1.30 -1.87 -13.09
CA VAL A 140 -1.19 -3.19 -13.74
C VAL A 140 -2.39 -4.01 -13.29
N LYS A 141 -3.08 -4.64 -14.23
CA LYS A 141 -4.21 -5.53 -14.01
C LYS A 141 -3.82 -6.94 -14.44
N ILE A 142 -3.85 -7.89 -13.51
CA ILE A 142 -3.57 -9.30 -13.78
C ILE A 142 -4.89 -10.04 -13.99
N PHE A 143 -4.96 -10.86 -15.02
CA PHE A 143 -6.14 -11.67 -15.35
C PHE A 143 -5.72 -13.03 -15.93
N ASN A 144 -6.65 -13.98 -15.95
CA ASN A 144 -6.46 -15.25 -16.68
C ASN A 144 -6.91 -15.05 -18.13
N THR A 145 -6.12 -15.51 -19.10
CA THR A 145 -6.43 -15.38 -20.53
C THR A 145 -7.72 -16.10 -20.93
N ASP A 146 -8.15 -17.10 -20.16
CA ASP A 146 -9.42 -17.81 -20.37
C ASP A 146 -10.64 -16.99 -19.89
N GLU A 147 -10.44 -16.03 -18.96
CA GLU A 147 -11.46 -15.13 -18.39
C GLU A 147 -10.96 -13.68 -18.35
N PRO A 148 -10.70 -13.01 -19.50
CA PRO A 148 -9.96 -11.73 -19.54
C PRO A 148 -10.69 -10.56 -18.87
N GLU A 149 -12.02 -10.64 -18.70
CA GLU A 149 -12.82 -9.62 -18.01
C GLU A 149 -12.73 -9.70 -16.48
N LYS A 150 -12.23 -10.83 -15.96
CA LYS A 150 -12.11 -11.05 -14.53
C LYS A 150 -10.71 -10.70 -14.05
N ILE A 151 -10.59 -9.51 -13.46
CA ILE A 151 -9.34 -9.07 -12.86
C ILE A 151 -9.10 -9.86 -11.57
N LEU A 152 -7.90 -10.43 -11.45
CA LEU A 152 -7.47 -11.23 -10.31
C LEU A 152 -6.67 -10.39 -9.30
N MET A 153 -5.97 -9.37 -9.78
CA MET A 153 -5.12 -8.49 -8.98
C MET A 153 -4.89 -7.17 -9.69
N THR A 154 -4.77 -6.10 -8.91
CA THR A 154 -4.29 -4.79 -9.37
C THR A 154 -3.07 -4.36 -8.56
N HIS A 155 -2.07 -3.78 -9.23
CA HIS A 155 -0.92 -3.15 -8.62
C HIS A 155 -0.63 -1.78 -9.23
N CYS A 156 -0.30 -0.83 -8.37
CA CYS A 156 -0.10 0.59 -8.69
C CYS A 156 1.40 0.93 -8.67
N PHE A 157 1.85 1.71 -9.65
CA PHE A 157 3.18 2.29 -9.71
C PHE A 157 3.14 3.68 -10.35
N SER A 158 4.21 4.45 -10.28
CA SER A 158 4.26 5.80 -10.82
C SER A 158 5.51 6.04 -11.65
N ILE A 159 5.40 6.94 -12.63
CA ILE A 159 6.52 7.42 -13.45
C ILE A 159 6.65 8.92 -13.23
N GLU A 160 7.82 9.35 -12.77
CA GLU A 160 8.14 10.75 -12.53
C GLU A 160 8.81 11.38 -13.77
N GLU A 161 8.46 12.62 -14.08
CA GLU A 161 9.15 13.49 -15.02
C GLU A 161 9.55 14.77 -14.27
N PRO A 162 10.77 14.84 -13.69
CA PRO A 162 11.16 15.93 -12.80
C PRO A 162 11.12 17.29 -13.51
N LYS A 163 10.34 18.23 -12.97
CA LYS A 163 10.21 19.63 -13.46
C LYS A 163 10.28 20.65 -12.33
N ILE A 164 10.45 20.15 -11.10
CA ILE A 164 10.48 20.95 -9.88
C ILE A 164 11.51 20.39 -8.89
N SER A 165 12.00 21.26 -8.03
CA SER A 165 12.79 20.87 -6.88
C SER A 165 11.95 20.94 -5.61
N LEU A 166 12.09 19.97 -4.72
CA LEU A 166 11.34 19.86 -3.45
C LEU A 166 12.29 19.93 -2.26
N TYR A 167 11.95 20.74 -1.28
CA TYR A 167 12.65 20.83 0.00
C TYR A 167 11.65 20.73 1.13
N GLY A 168 11.99 20.01 2.18
CA GLY A 168 11.09 19.86 3.32
C GLY A 168 11.84 19.72 4.64
N GLU A 169 11.13 19.94 5.73
CA GLU A 169 11.59 19.66 7.08
C GLU A 169 10.44 19.10 7.93
N VAL A 170 10.80 18.28 8.91
CA VAL A 170 9.87 17.74 9.90
C VAL A 170 10.25 18.27 11.28
N SER A 171 9.26 18.73 12.05
CA SER A 171 9.47 19.35 13.34
C SER A 171 8.52 18.79 14.41
N GLY A 172 8.99 18.60 15.63
CA GLY A 172 8.15 18.29 16.79
C GLY A 172 7.31 19.49 17.31
N LYS A 173 7.44 20.68 16.69
CA LYS A 173 6.62 21.86 17.05
C LYS A 173 5.30 21.80 16.28
N SER A 174 4.23 21.46 16.96
CA SER A 174 2.89 21.37 16.38
C SER A 174 1.88 22.22 17.16
N ILE A 175 0.71 22.49 16.56
CA ILE A 175 -0.40 23.17 17.27
C ILE A 175 -0.93 22.38 18.49
N TYR A 176 -0.65 21.08 18.55
CA TYR A 176 -1.06 20.19 19.65
C TYR A 176 -0.01 20.11 20.77
N GLY A 177 1.08 20.85 20.66
CA GLY A 177 2.16 20.91 21.65
C GLY A 177 3.54 20.80 21.01
N VAL A 178 4.55 21.16 21.80
CA VAL A 178 5.96 21.09 21.39
C VAL A 178 6.52 19.76 21.88
N ASN A 179 7.15 18.99 20.99
CA ASN A 179 7.84 17.75 21.30
C ASN A 179 6.95 16.76 22.09
N SER A 180 5.76 16.48 21.55
CA SER A 180 4.78 15.63 22.22
C SER A 180 4.45 14.39 21.37
N LEU A 181 3.25 14.33 20.82
CA LEU A 181 2.75 13.14 20.08
C LEU A 181 2.79 13.33 18.56
N TYR A 182 3.08 14.54 18.08
CA TYR A 182 2.88 14.90 16.68
C TYR A 182 4.16 15.41 16.04
N GLN A 183 4.25 15.16 14.74
CA GLN A 183 5.25 15.73 13.83
C GLN A 183 4.55 16.64 12.84
N ARG A 184 5.14 17.81 12.60
CA ARG A 184 4.69 18.78 11.61
C ARG A 184 5.62 18.75 10.43
N LEU A 185 5.06 18.47 9.24
CA LEU A 185 5.75 18.58 7.97
C LEU A 185 5.60 20.01 7.42
N MET A 186 6.69 20.57 6.91
CA MET A 186 6.72 21.80 6.12
C MET A 186 7.53 21.53 4.87
N PHE A 187 7.10 22.06 3.71
CA PHE A 187 7.85 21.89 2.47
C PHE A 187 7.63 23.02 1.48
N GLU A 188 8.53 23.13 0.53
CA GLU A 188 8.52 24.10 -0.54
C GLU A 188 8.71 23.43 -1.89
N ILE A 189 7.86 23.78 -2.86
CA ILE A 189 7.98 23.43 -4.27
C ILE A 189 8.67 24.62 -4.96
N ILE A 190 9.80 24.36 -5.59
CA ILE A 190 10.53 25.37 -6.38
C ILE A 190 10.44 24.96 -7.85
N PHE A 191 10.00 25.89 -8.70
CA PHE A 191 9.91 25.64 -10.13
C PHE A 191 11.31 25.74 -10.76
N ASP A 192 11.67 24.73 -11.54
CA ASP A 192 12.93 24.69 -12.26
C ASP A 192 12.90 25.63 -13.45
N ASP A 193 14.08 26.01 -13.97
CA ASP A 193 14.19 26.94 -15.09
C ASP A 193 13.41 26.45 -16.32
N GLY A 194 12.52 27.31 -16.80
CA GLY A 194 11.68 27.05 -17.98
C GLY A 194 10.35 26.37 -17.68
N PHE A 195 10.07 26.03 -16.42
CA PHE A 195 8.77 25.52 -15.98
C PHE A 195 8.10 26.52 -15.04
N SER A 196 6.79 26.69 -15.19
CA SER A 196 5.96 27.45 -14.27
C SER A 196 4.54 26.91 -14.27
N ALA A 197 3.91 26.90 -13.11
CA ALA A 197 2.53 26.49 -12.95
C ALA A 197 1.84 27.39 -11.92
N ILE A 198 0.53 27.57 -12.07
CA ILE A 198 -0.28 28.16 -11.01
C ILE A 198 -0.72 27.07 -10.02
N SER A 199 -1.00 27.44 -8.78
CA SER A 199 -1.33 26.48 -7.72
C SER A 199 -2.52 25.58 -8.06
N ASP A 200 -3.48 26.05 -8.85
CA ASP A 200 -4.69 25.31 -9.22
C ASP A 200 -4.41 24.18 -10.25
N GLU A 201 -3.30 24.27 -10.98
CA GLU A 201 -2.83 23.24 -11.90
C GLU A 201 -2.09 22.10 -11.18
N LEU A 202 -1.77 22.30 -9.90
CA LEU A 202 -1.02 21.34 -9.11
C LEU A 202 -1.95 20.56 -8.18
N LYS A 203 -1.67 19.25 -8.02
CA LYS A 203 -2.25 18.38 -7.01
C LYS A 203 -1.13 17.79 -6.17
N VAL A 204 -1.22 17.99 -4.87
CA VAL A 204 -0.22 17.49 -3.93
C VAL A 204 -0.82 16.36 -3.11
N VAL A 205 -0.07 15.26 -3.00
CA VAL A 205 -0.41 14.11 -2.17
C VAL A 205 0.74 13.86 -1.21
N ILE A 206 0.44 13.69 0.07
CA ILE A 206 1.44 13.46 1.12
C ILE A 206 1.06 12.20 1.89
N ARG A 207 2.05 11.35 2.14
CA ARG A 207 1.91 10.14 2.93
C ARG A 207 2.99 10.08 4.01
N GLN A 208 2.69 9.47 5.12
CA GLN A 208 3.64 9.09 6.15
C GLN A 208 3.78 7.57 6.10
N ASN A 209 5.00 7.04 5.88
CA ASN A 209 5.31 5.61 5.78
C ASN A 209 4.44 4.86 4.75
N ASP A 210 4.14 5.51 3.62
CA ASP A 210 3.22 5.03 2.56
C ASP A 210 1.84 4.58 3.07
N ARG A 211 1.39 5.07 4.22
CA ARG A 211 0.07 4.80 4.77
C ARG A 211 -1.01 5.54 3.97
N ARG A 212 -2.12 4.84 3.73
CA ARG A 212 -3.24 5.36 2.93
C ARG A 212 -4.35 5.98 3.80
N ASP A 213 -4.47 5.56 5.05
CA ASP A 213 -5.49 6.03 5.98
C ASP A 213 -5.27 7.45 6.47
N ASN A 214 -4.00 7.89 6.55
CA ASN A 214 -3.61 9.24 6.99
C ASN A 214 -3.11 10.15 5.85
N GLU A 215 -3.34 9.75 4.60
CA GLU A 215 -2.95 10.50 3.40
C GLU A 215 -3.58 11.89 3.38
N VAL A 216 -2.77 12.92 3.13
CA VAL A 216 -3.21 14.31 2.94
C VAL A 216 -3.20 14.63 1.45
N LYS A 217 -4.33 15.14 0.94
CA LYS A 217 -4.53 15.33 -0.50
C LYS A 217 -4.95 16.75 -0.82
N ASN A 218 -4.54 17.19 -2.00
CA ASN A 218 -5.04 18.38 -2.69
C ASN A 218 -5.10 19.61 -1.78
N ILE A 219 -3.99 19.88 -1.09
CA ILE A 219 -3.83 21.05 -0.22
C ILE A 219 -3.41 22.28 -1.03
N SER A 220 -3.82 23.46 -0.57
CA SER A 220 -3.37 24.72 -1.14
C SER A 220 -2.08 25.22 -0.47
N PRO A 221 -1.20 25.91 -1.19
CA PRO A 221 0.00 26.51 -0.60
C PRO A 221 -0.38 27.59 0.43
N THR A 222 0.41 27.66 1.50
CA THR A 222 0.28 28.73 2.52
C THR A 222 0.80 30.07 1.98
N TYR A 223 1.87 30.01 1.17
CA TYR A 223 2.46 31.19 0.53
C TYR A 223 2.75 30.89 -0.94
N ILE A 224 2.41 31.86 -1.79
CA ILE A 224 2.72 31.87 -3.21
C ILE A 224 3.81 32.92 -3.45
N LEU A 225 4.99 32.49 -3.87
CA LEU A 225 6.14 33.31 -4.19
C LEU A 225 6.36 33.31 -5.73
N PRO A 226 7.19 34.23 -6.27
CA PRO A 226 7.37 34.33 -7.72
C PRO A 226 7.82 33.05 -8.42
N ASN A 227 8.60 32.19 -7.74
CA ASN A 227 9.16 30.96 -8.29
C ASN A 227 9.00 29.75 -7.35
N SER A 228 8.18 29.88 -6.29
CA SER A 228 7.97 28.77 -5.37
C SER A 228 6.62 28.84 -4.64
N LEU A 229 6.21 27.68 -4.14
CA LEU A 229 5.01 27.51 -3.33
C LEU A 229 5.39 26.88 -2.00
N LYS A 230 5.01 27.50 -0.87
CA LYS A 230 5.28 26.98 0.47
C LYS A 230 4.04 26.39 1.11
N TYR A 231 4.20 25.22 1.70
CA TYR A 231 3.16 24.46 2.38
C TYR A 231 3.53 24.31 3.87
N GLU A 232 2.82 25.05 4.72
CA GLU A 232 3.08 25.13 6.16
C GLU A 232 1.79 25.10 7.00
N ASP A 233 0.67 24.61 6.42
CA ASP A 233 -0.60 24.55 7.14
C ASP A 233 -0.53 23.60 8.34
N GLU A 234 -0.52 24.17 9.53
CA GLU A 234 -0.38 23.43 10.79
C GLU A 234 -1.57 22.51 11.10
N ARG A 235 -2.72 22.67 10.45
CA ARG A 235 -3.89 21.82 10.69
C ARG A 235 -3.86 20.56 9.81
N LEU A 236 -3.38 20.70 8.58
CA LEU A 236 -3.37 19.63 7.59
C LEU A 236 -2.06 18.83 7.63
N LEU A 237 -0.93 19.49 7.92
CA LEU A 237 0.41 18.90 7.87
C LEU A 237 0.91 18.43 9.24
N ASN A 238 0.00 18.08 10.14
CA ASN A 238 0.31 17.42 11.41
C ASN A 238 -0.04 15.95 11.37
N PHE A 239 0.94 15.11 11.65
CA PHE A 239 0.82 13.66 11.70
C PHE A 239 1.11 13.17 13.11
N GLU A 240 0.43 12.11 13.54
CA GLU A 240 0.88 11.38 14.74
C GLU A 240 2.29 10.86 14.49
N GLY A 241 3.23 11.07 15.42
CA GLY A 241 4.56 10.48 15.29
C GLY A 241 4.52 8.95 15.32
N GLY A 242 3.56 8.41 16.09
CA GLY A 242 3.47 6.97 16.28
C GLY A 242 4.63 6.42 17.10
N VAL A 243 4.97 5.18 16.86
CA VAL A 243 6.12 4.47 17.43
C VAL A 243 6.85 3.73 16.32
N GLU A 244 8.09 3.31 16.54
CA GLU A 244 8.83 2.48 15.58
C GLU A 244 8.06 1.20 15.26
N TYR A 245 8.15 0.73 14.02
CA TYR A 245 7.49 -0.50 13.62
C TYR A 245 8.11 -1.71 14.30
N LYS A 246 7.26 -2.64 14.72
CA LYS A 246 7.70 -3.93 15.22
C LYS A 246 8.27 -4.78 14.09
N LYS A 247 9.40 -5.46 14.37
CA LYS A 247 10.12 -6.27 13.39
C LYS A 247 9.75 -7.74 13.54
N LEU A 248 9.13 -8.28 12.52
CA LEU A 248 8.78 -9.69 12.41
C LEU A 248 9.67 -10.33 11.35
N ASP A 249 10.79 -10.93 11.76
CA ASP A 249 11.70 -11.63 10.85
C ASP A 249 11.69 -13.14 11.16
N PHE A 250 11.12 -13.92 10.24
CA PHE A 250 11.11 -15.37 10.22
C PHE A 250 11.69 -15.94 8.90
N SER A 251 12.65 -15.20 8.34
CA SER A 251 13.44 -15.66 7.19
C SER A 251 14.29 -16.90 7.48
N HIS A 252 14.44 -17.26 8.75
CA HIS A 252 15.13 -18.46 9.20
C HIS A 252 14.34 -19.15 10.31
N ARG A 253 13.98 -20.44 10.13
CA ARG A 253 13.11 -21.19 11.05
C ARG A 253 13.61 -21.29 12.49
N PHE A 254 14.94 -21.20 12.71
CA PHE A 254 15.57 -21.36 14.02
C PHE A 254 16.26 -20.08 14.54
N ARG A 255 16.27 -19.00 13.73
CA ARG A 255 16.85 -17.70 14.09
C ARG A 255 15.87 -16.62 13.66
N TYR A 256 15.02 -16.19 14.56
CA TYR A 256 13.94 -15.24 14.30
C TYR A 256 14.07 -14.01 15.20
N SER A 257 13.34 -12.95 14.84
CA SER A 257 13.35 -11.67 15.59
C SER A 257 12.83 -11.80 17.01
N GLY A 258 13.18 -10.82 17.86
CA GLY A 258 12.73 -10.76 19.25
C GLY A 258 11.22 -10.58 19.43
N GLU A 259 10.48 -10.21 18.37
CA GLU A 259 9.02 -10.10 18.40
C GLU A 259 8.31 -11.45 18.22
N ILE A 260 9.02 -12.53 17.93
CA ILE A 260 8.47 -13.87 17.79
C ILE A 260 8.65 -14.63 19.10
N GLU A 261 7.53 -15.07 19.68
CA GLU A 261 7.51 -15.89 20.86
C GLU A 261 7.94 -17.33 20.56
N ARG A 262 7.43 -17.88 19.44
CA ARG A 262 7.63 -19.27 19.07
C ARG A 262 7.33 -19.52 17.60
N ILE A 263 8.10 -20.44 16.98
CA ILE A 263 7.77 -21.09 15.71
C ILE A 263 7.53 -22.56 15.97
N SER A 264 6.39 -23.11 15.56
CA SER A 264 6.02 -24.51 15.71
C SER A 264 5.44 -25.07 14.42
N PHE A 265 5.65 -26.36 14.17
CA PHE A 265 5.08 -27.05 13.03
C PHE A 265 3.81 -27.78 13.43
N HIS A 266 2.69 -27.45 12.80
CA HIS A 266 1.42 -28.17 12.90
C HIS A 266 0.95 -28.47 11.47
N HIS A 267 1.09 -29.74 11.07
CA HIS A 267 0.81 -30.17 9.69
C HIS A 267 -0.47 -29.51 9.14
N PRO A 268 -0.45 -28.90 7.94
CA PRO A 268 0.67 -28.86 6.99
C PRO A 268 1.58 -27.61 7.14
N TYR A 269 1.31 -26.66 8.05
CA TYR A 269 1.99 -25.37 8.10
C TYR A 269 2.92 -25.17 9.29
N TYR A 270 3.91 -24.31 9.13
CA TYR A 270 4.57 -23.65 10.24
C TYR A 270 3.68 -22.54 10.78
N HIS A 271 3.63 -22.42 12.09
CA HIS A 271 2.92 -21.39 12.83
C HIS A 271 3.92 -20.50 13.56
N VAL A 272 3.84 -19.20 13.32
CA VAL A 272 4.65 -18.16 13.93
C VAL A 272 3.77 -17.44 14.95
N GLU A 273 4.04 -17.61 16.23
CA GLU A 273 3.37 -16.93 17.31
C GLU A 273 4.12 -15.64 17.62
N VAL A 274 3.48 -14.50 17.44
CA VAL A 274 4.06 -13.19 17.73
C VAL A 274 3.75 -12.82 19.18
N PHE A 275 4.68 -12.17 19.89
CA PHE A 275 4.38 -11.67 21.23
C PHE A 275 3.14 -10.77 21.21
N PRO A 276 2.25 -10.89 22.22
CA PRO A 276 1.01 -10.12 22.27
C PRO A 276 1.26 -8.62 22.20
N GLY A 277 0.48 -7.94 21.36
CA GLY A 277 0.44 -6.49 21.33
C GLY A 277 0.01 -5.91 22.69
N LYS A 278 0.50 -4.73 23.01
CA LYS A 278 0.15 -4.03 24.25
C LYS A 278 0.17 -2.54 24.04
N ALA A 279 -0.68 -1.82 24.74
CA ALA A 279 -0.63 -0.37 24.80
C ALA A 279 0.62 0.09 25.58
N GLU A 280 1.37 0.99 24.98
CA GLU A 280 2.57 1.58 25.60
C GLU A 280 2.37 3.07 25.97
N ILE A 281 1.12 3.44 26.22
CA ILE A 281 0.70 4.80 26.56
C ILE A 281 1.45 5.27 27.82
N GLY A 282 2.07 6.44 27.71
CA GLY A 282 2.80 7.06 28.84
C GLY A 282 4.20 6.51 29.09
N LYS A 283 4.69 5.58 28.28
CA LYS A 283 6.09 5.20 28.28
C LYS A 283 6.93 6.26 27.56
N GLY A 284 8.23 6.32 27.89
CA GLY A 284 9.18 7.11 27.13
C GLY A 284 9.41 6.52 25.73
N TYR A 285 9.89 7.35 24.81
CA TYR A 285 10.32 6.91 23.48
C TYR A 285 11.46 5.89 23.58
N GLU A 286 11.37 4.85 22.79
CA GLU A 286 12.40 3.84 22.63
C GLU A 286 12.72 3.70 21.13
N TYR A 287 13.95 4.04 20.75
CA TYR A 287 14.41 3.93 19.37
C TYR A 287 14.68 2.47 18.99
N ASP A 288 14.19 2.07 17.85
CA ASP A 288 14.56 0.80 17.20
C ASP A 288 14.66 1.01 15.68
N VAL A 289 15.64 0.41 15.05
CA VAL A 289 15.83 0.52 13.59
C VAL A 289 14.80 -0.34 12.90
N ASP A 290 13.97 0.25 12.06
CA ASP A 290 12.98 -0.45 11.24
C ASP A 290 13.09 -0.07 9.74
N VAL A 291 12.13 -0.43 8.91
CA VAL A 291 12.03 -0.07 7.50
C VAL A 291 10.69 0.61 7.18
N ASN A 292 10.14 1.33 8.14
CA ASN A 292 8.93 2.15 7.99
C ASN A 292 7.74 1.40 7.37
N GLY A 293 7.45 0.21 7.91
CA GLY A 293 6.29 -0.59 7.50
C GLY A 293 6.50 -1.44 6.24
N LYS A 294 7.67 -1.43 5.63
CA LYS A 294 7.98 -2.21 4.44
C LYS A 294 8.22 -3.69 4.76
N ARG A 295 8.36 -4.53 3.74
CA ARG A 295 8.66 -5.96 3.86
C ARG A 295 9.70 -6.41 2.85
N LYS A 296 10.39 -7.48 3.19
CA LYS A 296 11.31 -8.18 2.28
C LYS A 296 11.08 -9.68 2.37
N ILE A 297 10.66 -10.29 1.26
CA ILE A 297 10.54 -11.75 1.15
C ILE A 297 11.92 -12.33 0.90
N ASN A 298 12.38 -13.16 1.81
CA ASN A 298 13.64 -13.89 1.71
C ASN A 298 13.64 -15.06 2.68
N ALA A 299 14.49 -16.06 2.41
CA ALA A 299 14.82 -17.09 3.38
C ALA A 299 16.33 -17.31 3.42
N GLN A 300 16.87 -17.55 4.60
CA GLN A 300 18.31 -17.68 4.82
C GLN A 300 18.77 -19.14 4.88
N ASP A 301 17.85 -20.08 5.02
CA ASP A 301 18.09 -21.51 5.18
C ASP A 301 17.67 -22.33 3.94
N VAL A 302 17.61 -21.68 2.77
CA VAL A 302 17.22 -22.28 1.50
C VAL A 302 18.26 -21.99 0.41
N TRP A 303 18.26 -22.80 -0.65
CA TRP A 303 19.20 -22.70 -1.76
C TRP A 303 18.68 -21.86 -2.93
N SER A 304 17.37 -21.70 -3.01
CA SER A 304 16.73 -20.92 -4.08
C SER A 304 15.45 -20.24 -3.60
N ASN A 305 14.98 -19.23 -4.34
CA ASN A 305 13.71 -18.56 -4.08
C ASN A 305 12.50 -19.50 -4.18
N ALA A 306 12.62 -20.61 -4.94
CA ALA A 306 11.59 -21.63 -5.06
C ALA A 306 11.34 -22.43 -3.76
N GLU A 307 12.27 -22.35 -2.81
CA GLU A 307 12.19 -23.04 -1.51
C GLU A 307 11.72 -22.13 -0.37
N ILE A 308 11.38 -20.86 -0.68
CA ILE A 308 10.84 -19.93 0.32
C ILE A 308 9.41 -20.34 0.63
N ASP A 309 9.19 -20.85 1.85
CA ASP A 309 7.93 -21.41 2.29
C ASP A 309 6.98 -20.33 2.84
N TYR A 310 5.78 -20.74 3.16
CA TYR A 310 4.77 -19.95 3.84
C TYR A 310 4.59 -20.40 5.30
N SER A 311 4.22 -19.45 6.14
CA SER A 311 3.88 -19.70 7.54
C SER A 311 2.59 -18.98 7.91
N ILE A 312 1.81 -19.56 8.83
CA ILE A 312 0.66 -18.87 9.42
C ILE A 312 1.15 -18.04 10.60
N VAL A 313 1.08 -16.72 10.46
CA VAL A 313 1.49 -15.78 11.51
C VAL A 313 0.29 -15.39 12.35
N HIS A 314 0.41 -15.55 13.66
CA HIS A 314 -0.65 -15.27 14.64
C HIS A 314 -0.34 -13.97 15.39
N PHE A 315 -1.20 -12.98 15.20
CA PHE A 315 -1.18 -11.71 15.91
C PHE A 315 -2.26 -11.72 16.99
N THR A 316 -1.90 -11.29 18.19
CA THR A 316 -2.82 -11.17 19.33
C THR A 316 -2.69 -9.80 19.99
N TYR A 317 -3.80 -9.29 20.50
CA TYR A 317 -3.84 -8.05 21.27
C TYR A 317 -4.79 -8.24 22.45
N PRO A 318 -4.28 -8.58 23.66
CA PRO A 318 -5.08 -8.80 24.86
C PRO A 318 -5.81 -7.54 25.30
N LEU A 319 -7.10 -7.69 25.61
CA LEU A 319 -7.94 -6.64 26.13
C LEU A 319 -9.12 -7.29 26.86
N GLU A 320 -9.37 -6.90 28.11
CA GLU A 320 -10.43 -7.51 28.95
C GLU A 320 -11.83 -7.39 28.32
N GLU A 321 -12.10 -6.26 27.63
CA GLU A 321 -13.36 -6.00 26.94
C GLU A 321 -13.08 -5.42 25.54
N PRO A 322 -13.86 -5.78 24.52
CA PRO A 322 -13.67 -5.23 23.18
C PRO A 322 -13.98 -3.73 23.13
N TRP A 323 -13.23 -3.01 22.34
CA TRP A 323 -13.56 -1.63 22.02
C TRP A 323 -14.76 -1.57 21.05
N LEU A 324 -15.86 -0.94 21.50
CA LEU A 324 -17.10 -0.86 20.71
C LEU A 324 -17.13 0.33 19.77
N ASP A 325 -16.20 1.26 19.92
CA ASP A 325 -16.10 2.54 19.20
C ASP A 325 -15.17 2.48 17.99
N GLY A 326 -14.73 1.29 17.58
CA GLY A 326 -13.87 1.11 16.42
C GLY A 326 -13.36 -0.32 16.26
N ALA A 327 -12.28 -0.48 15.50
CA ALA A 327 -11.66 -1.78 15.24
C ALA A 327 -10.14 -1.67 15.25
N ILE A 328 -9.46 -2.77 15.60
CA ILE A 328 -7.99 -2.89 15.53
C ILE A 328 -7.62 -3.58 14.22
N TYR A 329 -6.58 -3.07 13.58
CA TYR A 329 -5.99 -3.61 12.36
C TYR A 329 -4.50 -3.88 12.59
N VAL A 330 -3.97 -4.92 11.96
CA VAL A 330 -2.52 -5.10 11.82
C VAL A 330 -2.13 -4.49 10.47
N ILE A 331 -1.31 -3.44 10.49
CA ILE A 331 -0.86 -2.75 9.27
C ILE A 331 0.62 -3.02 9.00
N GLY A 332 1.00 -2.96 7.72
CA GLY A 332 2.37 -3.14 7.24
C GLY A 332 2.40 -3.41 5.74
N GLY A 333 3.59 -3.57 5.17
CA GLY A 333 3.78 -3.78 3.73
C GLY A 333 3.13 -5.05 3.14
N PHE A 334 2.65 -5.98 3.98
CA PHE A 334 2.02 -7.22 3.52
C PHE A 334 0.62 -7.03 2.91
N ASN A 335 -0.02 -5.90 3.15
CA ASN A 335 -1.32 -5.55 2.57
C ASN A 335 -1.34 -4.17 1.90
N GLY A 336 -0.18 -3.59 1.59
CA GLY A 336 -0.06 -2.26 0.99
C GLY A 336 -0.53 -1.11 1.88
N ASN A 337 -0.51 -1.29 3.20
CA ASN A 337 -0.96 -0.30 4.19
C ASN A 337 -2.42 0.14 4.05
N TYR A 338 -3.30 -0.71 3.51
CA TYR A 338 -4.75 -0.50 3.48
C TYR A 338 -5.43 -1.09 4.71
N LEU A 339 -6.59 -0.53 5.06
CA LEU A 339 -7.45 -1.03 6.14
C LEU A 339 -8.66 -1.71 5.51
N ASP A 340 -8.69 -3.04 5.57
CA ASP A 340 -9.79 -3.82 5.02
C ASP A 340 -10.07 -5.09 5.87
N ALA A 341 -10.92 -5.97 5.36
CA ALA A 341 -11.30 -7.18 6.08
C ALA A 341 -10.15 -8.17 6.28
N THR A 342 -9.09 -8.11 5.45
CA THR A 342 -7.99 -9.09 5.46
C THR A 342 -7.03 -8.87 6.63
N ASN A 343 -6.93 -7.64 7.13
CA ASN A 343 -6.04 -7.29 8.23
C ASN A 343 -6.77 -6.76 9.49
N LYS A 344 -8.11 -6.84 9.49
CA LYS A 344 -8.93 -6.51 10.65
C LYS A 344 -8.88 -7.63 11.69
N MET A 345 -8.55 -7.28 12.93
CA MET A 345 -8.58 -8.24 14.02
C MET A 345 -10.00 -8.53 14.52
N THR A 346 -10.24 -9.76 14.93
CA THR A 346 -11.52 -10.21 15.52
C THR A 346 -11.36 -10.45 17.01
N TYR A 347 -12.31 -10.00 17.83
CA TYR A 347 -12.25 -10.19 19.27
C TYR A 347 -12.73 -11.60 19.66
N ASN A 348 -11.90 -12.30 20.43
CA ASN A 348 -12.21 -13.60 21.02
C ASN A 348 -12.65 -13.41 22.47
N PHE A 349 -13.93 -13.62 22.76
CA PHE A 349 -14.53 -13.43 24.08
C PHE A 349 -14.03 -14.43 25.14
N GLU A 350 -13.64 -15.64 24.73
CA GLU A 350 -13.15 -16.67 25.67
C GLU A 350 -11.73 -16.34 26.13
N ARG A 351 -10.88 -15.88 25.19
CA ARG A 351 -9.47 -15.54 25.44
C ARG A 351 -9.27 -14.08 25.84
N LYS A 352 -10.30 -13.26 25.76
CA LYS A 352 -10.28 -11.82 26.03
C LYS A 352 -9.17 -11.10 25.28
N GLN A 353 -9.13 -11.30 23.97
CA GLN A 353 -8.12 -10.69 23.10
C GLN A 353 -8.63 -10.56 21.68
N TYR A 354 -8.07 -9.61 20.94
CA TYR A 354 -8.19 -9.56 19.49
C TYR A 354 -7.20 -10.52 18.87
N GLU A 355 -7.62 -11.20 17.79
CA GLU A 355 -6.84 -12.21 17.09
C GLU A 355 -6.89 -11.98 15.58
N LEU A 356 -5.76 -12.24 14.89
CA LEU A 356 -5.65 -12.29 13.44
C LEU A 356 -4.61 -13.34 13.07
N ALA A 357 -4.91 -14.17 12.07
CA ALA A 357 -3.96 -15.11 11.48
C ALA A 357 -3.78 -14.80 9.98
N LEU A 358 -2.54 -14.66 9.53
CA LEU A 358 -2.20 -14.36 8.14
C LEU A 358 -1.26 -15.43 7.58
N LEU A 359 -1.53 -15.90 6.36
CA LEU A 359 -0.61 -16.73 5.59
C LEU A 359 0.42 -15.81 4.91
N LEU A 360 1.65 -15.78 5.43
CA LEU A 360 2.72 -14.93 4.93
C LEU A 360 3.89 -15.79 4.44
N LYS A 361 4.51 -15.37 3.35
CA LYS A 361 5.74 -15.98 2.82
C LYS A 361 6.91 -15.64 3.74
N ASN A 362 7.83 -16.55 3.98
CA ASN A 362 8.95 -16.34 4.90
C ASN A 362 9.77 -15.11 4.48
N GLY A 363 10.15 -14.29 5.48
CA GLY A 363 10.83 -13.01 5.24
C GLY A 363 10.85 -12.12 6.47
N GLY A 364 11.22 -10.87 6.24
CA GLY A 364 11.19 -9.78 7.21
C GLY A 364 10.04 -8.83 6.92
N TYR A 365 9.29 -8.48 7.95
CA TYR A 365 8.11 -7.62 7.88
C TYR A 365 8.16 -6.59 9.00
N ASN A 366 7.74 -5.37 8.68
CA ASN A 366 7.41 -4.38 9.70
C ASN A 366 5.89 -4.32 9.88
N TYR A 367 5.42 -4.21 11.13
CA TYR A 367 3.99 -4.15 11.42
C TYR A 367 3.68 -3.26 12.63
N GLN A 368 2.42 -2.78 12.69
CA GLN A 368 1.86 -2.05 13.81
C GLN A 368 0.40 -2.45 14.04
N TYR A 369 -0.09 -2.21 15.27
CA TYR A 369 -1.51 -2.34 15.62
C TYR A 369 -2.17 -0.96 15.56
N LEU A 370 -3.04 -0.75 14.58
CA LEU A 370 -3.73 0.52 14.34
C LEU A 370 -5.19 0.44 14.79
N PHE A 371 -5.65 1.40 15.56
CA PHE A 371 -7.06 1.54 15.89
C PHE A 371 -7.75 2.49 14.89
N LEU A 372 -8.81 2.02 14.24
CA LEU A 372 -9.67 2.83 13.38
C LEU A 372 -10.98 3.12 14.12
N PRO A 373 -11.25 4.39 14.52
CA PRO A 373 -12.51 4.77 15.14
C PRO A 373 -13.69 4.57 14.16
N ALA A 374 -14.84 4.16 14.67
CA ALA A 374 -16.04 3.94 13.88
C ALA A 374 -16.46 5.22 13.13
N GLY A 375 -16.72 5.09 11.83
CA GLY A 375 -17.10 6.21 10.97
C GLY A 375 -15.94 7.09 10.47
N ASN A 376 -14.71 6.82 10.88
CA ASN A 376 -13.51 7.51 10.40
C ASN A 376 -12.80 6.70 9.30
N THR A 377 -12.00 7.39 8.50
CA THR A 377 -11.08 6.80 7.51
C THR A 377 -9.65 6.81 7.98
N LYS A 378 -9.30 7.68 8.95
CA LYS A 378 -7.97 7.83 9.54
C LYS A 378 -7.88 7.06 10.84
N GLY A 379 -6.93 6.15 10.92
CA GLY A 379 -6.59 5.41 12.13
C GLY A 379 -5.62 6.15 13.05
N THR A 380 -5.46 5.65 14.27
CA THR A 380 -4.56 6.19 15.30
C THR A 380 -3.75 5.09 15.97
N LEU A 381 -2.48 5.36 16.25
CA LEU A 381 -1.59 4.50 17.03
C LEU A 381 -1.61 4.85 18.52
N VAL A 382 -2.03 6.06 18.87
CA VAL A 382 -2.01 6.58 20.25
C VAL A 382 -2.67 5.62 21.24
N ARG A 383 -3.78 5.01 20.85
CA ARG A 383 -4.56 4.11 21.71
C ARG A 383 -3.99 2.70 21.81
N THR A 384 -3.34 2.22 20.76
CA THR A 384 -2.86 0.83 20.66
C THR A 384 -1.40 0.68 21.03
N MET A 385 -0.56 1.61 20.61
CA MET A 385 0.89 1.50 20.76
C MET A 385 1.54 2.74 21.39
N GLY A 386 0.87 3.89 21.36
CA GLY A 386 1.44 5.17 21.77
C GLY A 386 1.82 6.05 20.59
N SER A 387 2.40 7.20 20.89
CA SER A 387 2.91 8.14 19.87
C SER A 387 3.99 9.05 20.47
N HIS A 388 5.05 9.27 19.71
CA HIS A 388 6.18 10.09 20.08
C HIS A 388 6.64 10.93 18.89
N TRP A 389 6.99 12.18 19.13
CA TRP A 389 7.49 13.04 18.05
C TRP A 389 8.89 12.65 17.58
N GLU A 390 9.64 11.91 18.41
CA GLU A 390 10.99 11.39 18.13
C GLU A 390 11.00 10.23 17.14
N THR A 391 9.86 9.57 16.89
CA THR A 391 9.75 8.42 16.01
C THR A 391 10.31 8.74 14.62
N GLU A 392 11.15 7.84 14.08
CA GLU A 392 11.67 7.96 12.73
C GLU A 392 10.59 7.59 11.72
N ASN A 393 10.11 8.58 10.97
CA ASN A 393 9.10 8.40 9.94
C ASN A 393 9.62 8.91 8.58
N GLU A 394 9.17 8.27 7.51
CA GLU A 394 9.36 8.73 6.15
C GLU A 394 8.11 9.46 5.66
N TYR A 395 8.29 10.65 5.09
CA TYR A 395 7.21 11.39 4.43
C TYR A 395 7.46 11.40 2.92
N GLN A 396 6.45 10.97 2.17
CA GLN A 396 6.46 10.97 0.71
C GLN A 396 5.57 12.09 0.19
N ILE A 397 6.12 12.97 -0.65
CA ILE A 397 5.43 14.10 -1.26
C ILE A 397 5.39 13.86 -2.76
N TYR A 398 4.18 13.76 -3.32
CA TYR A 398 3.93 13.60 -4.75
C TYR A 398 3.32 14.89 -5.27
N VAL A 399 3.87 15.44 -6.35
CA VAL A 399 3.36 16.66 -6.99
C VAL A 399 2.96 16.34 -8.42
N TYR A 400 1.67 16.46 -8.69
CA TYR A 400 1.11 16.25 -10.01
C TYR A 400 0.76 17.58 -10.65
N TYR A 401 0.92 17.66 -11.96
CA TYR A 401 0.61 18.81 -12.78
C TYR A 401 -0.35 18.43 -13.89
N ARG A 402 -1.39 19.24 -14.07
CA ARG A 402 -2.26 19.21 -15.24
C ARG A 402 -2.43 20.63 -15.76
N ASN A 403 -1.92 20.91 -16.95
CA ASN A 403 -2.14 22.19 -17.59
C ASN A 403 -3.63 22.37 -17.94
N ILE A 404 -4.06 23.62 -18.07
CA ILE A 404 -5.44 23.96 -18.46
C ILE A 404 -5.73 23.34 -19.84
N GLY A 405 -6.75 22.47 -19.91
CA GLY A 405 -7.10 21.73 -21.11
C GLY A 405 -6.32 20.42 -21.31
N GLY A 406 -5.46 20.03 -20.36
CA GLY A 406 -4.78 18.73 -20.37
C GLY A 406 -5.70 17.56 -20.01
N TYR A 407 -5.40 16.39 -20.53
CA TYR A 407 -6.22 15.18 -20.39
C TYR A 407 -5.75 14.23 -19.28
N TYR A 408 -4.54 14.43 -18.72
CA TYR A 408 -3.96 13.56 -17.68
C TYR A 408 -3.11 14.35 -16.70
N ASP A 409 -2.81 13.74 -15.57
CA ASP A 409 -1.94 14.28 -14.52
C ASP A 409 -0.53 13.73 -14.67
N GLN A 410 0.45 14.62 -14.85
CA GLN A 410 1.87 14.29 -14.87
C GLN A 410 2.41 14.28 -13.45
N LEU A 411 3.16 13.26 -13.04
CA LEU A 411 3.94 13.30 -11.80
C LEU A 411 5.24 14.08 -12.10
N ILE A 412 5.31 15.33 -11.67
CA ILE A 412 6.42 16.24 -11.98
C ILE A 412 7.44 16.39 -10.85
N GLY A 413 7.17 15.79 -9.69
CA GLY A 413 8.09 15.76 -8.57
C GLY A 413 7.67 14.76 -7.53
N PHE A 414 8.64 13.98 -7.06
CA PHE A 414 8.55 13.10 -5.93
C PHE A 414 9.67 13.39 -4.94
N TYR A 415 9.34 13.46 -3.66
CA TYR A 415 10.33 13.70 -2.61
C TYR A 415 10.04 12.86 -1.38
N GLN A 416 11.09 12.23 -0.87
CA GLN A 416 11.03 11.47 0.37
C GLN A 416 11.95 12.11 1.40
N ILE A 417 11.41 12.40 2.59
CA ILE A 417 12.15 12.99 3.70
C ILE A 417 11.96 12.16 4.96
N SER A 418 13.05 11.92 5.70
CA SER A 418 13.02 11.34 7.06
C SER A 418 12.73 12.43 8.08
N SER A 419 12.00 12.10 9.15
CA SER A 419 11.77 12.98 10.29
C SER A 419 13.02 13.14 11.17
N VAL A 420 14.00 12.27 11.05
CA VAL A 420 15.31 12.33 11.70
C VAL A 420 16.34 12.74 10.67
N GLN A 421 17.04 13.85 10.92
CA GLN A 421 18.14 14.35 10.09
C GLN A 421 19.48 13.95 10.67
#